data_fa18f7bff9c5699490c10e6369405490
#
_entry.id   fa18f7bff9c5699490c10e6369405490
#
_cell.length_a   1.000
_cell.length_b   1.000
_cell.length_c   1.000
_cell.angle_alpha   90.00
_cell.angle_beta   90.00
_cell.angle_gamma   90.00
#
_symmetry.space_group_name_H-M   'P 1'
#
loop_
_entity.id
_entity.type
_entity.pdbx_description
1 polymer ?
#
loop_
_entity_poly.entity_id
_entity_poly.type
_entity_poly.pdbx_seq_one_letter_code
_entity_poly.pdbx_strand_id
1 'polypeptide(L)'
;QGNLHSWSNNGNWRGGAYTPDHEHAEIMWDKPGELTDYTGAGYEISVYHSIGIDPKLALDLWKSSSGHNEVIIGDNDWSFITTMGVAMDKNYSHVWFGGDEDPAGYYDIEGYEVIHP
;
A
#
# COMPACT_ATOMS: atom_id res chain seq x y z
N GLN A 1 7.63 19.07 4.46
CA GLN A 1 8.29 17.80 4.12
C GLN A 1 7.28 16.67 4.02
N GLY A 2 7.36 15.86 2.97
CA GLY A 2 6.44 14.77 2.73
C GLY A 2 6.73 13.53 3.59
N ASN A 3 5.72 12.68 3.74
CA ASN A 3 5.85 11.38 4.39
C ASN A 3 6.26 10.27 3.39
N LEU A 4 6.22 9.00 3.81
CA LEU A 4 6.61 7.86 2.97
C LEU A 4 5.70 7.61 1.76
N HIS A 5 4.56 8.27 1.67
CA HIS A 5 3.66 8.19 0.50
C HIS A 5 3.95 9.25 -0.56
N SER A 6 4.98 10.06 -0.34
CA SER A 6 5.39 11.11 -1.27
C SER A 6 6.18 10.53 -2.44
N TRP A 7 6.10 11.18 -3.60
CA TRP A 7 6.78 10.74 -4.82
C TRP A 7 7.64 11.87 -5.39
N SER A 8 8.80 11.51 -5.89
CA SER A 8 9.68 12.43 -6.60
C SER A 8 9.12 12.82 -7.97
N ASN A 9 9.71 13.84 -8.59
CA ASN A 9 9.41 14.22 -9.96
C ASN A 9 10.34 13.56 -11.00
N ASN A 10 11.04 12.50 -10.63
CA ASN A 10 12.12 11.92 -11.43
C ASN A 10 11.70 10.76 -12.33
N GLY A 11 10.41 10.61 -12.64
CA GLY A 11 9.91 9.54 -13.49
C GLY A 11 8.63 9.92 -14.24
N ASN A 12 8.08 8.97 -14.96
CA ASN A 12 6.84 9.16 -15.74
C ASN A 12 5.59 9.05 -14.85
N TRP A 13 5.59 9.81 -13.78
CA TRP A 13 4.47 9.88 -12.84
C TRP A 13 4.35 11.29 -12.28
N ARG A 14 3.20 11.56 -11.68
CA ARG A 14 3.00 12.82 -10.95
C ARG A 14 3.68 12.72 -9.59
N GLY A 15 4.65 13.61 -9.36
CA GLY A 15 5.29 13.74 -8.06
C GLY A 15 4.58 14.71 -7.14
N GLY A 16 4.90 14.65 -5.87
CA GLY A 16 4.41 15.57 -4.87
C GLY A 16 4.62 15.06 -3.45
N ALA A 17 4.44 15.95 -2.49
CA ALA A 17 4.55 15.65 -1.08
C ALA A 17 3.17 15.34 -0.49
N TYR A 18 3.00 14.13 0.02
CA TYR A 18 1.86 13.78 0.86
C TYR A 18 2.21 14.13 2.29
N THR A 19 1.44 15.01 2.90
CA THR A 19 1.73 15.52 4.24
C THR A 19 0.82 14.88 5.30
N PRO A 20 1.20 14.95 6.61
CA PRO A 20 0.43 14.33 7.68
C PRO A 20 -1.02 14.82 7.83
N ASP A 21 -1.32 15.99 7.29
CA ASP A 21 -2.68 16.53 7.23
C ASP A 21 -3.50 16.02 6.05
N HIS A 22 -2.95 15.03 5.33
CA HIS A 22 -3.54 14.38 4.15
C HIS A 22 -3.68 15.28 2.92
N GLU A 23 -2.95 16.39 2.87
CA GLU A 23 -2.87 17.17 1.63
C GLU A 23 -2.19 16.36 0.53
N HIS A 24 -2.72 16.50 -0.69
CA HIS A 24 -2.21 15.80 -1.88
C HIS A 24 -2.33 14.27 -1.81
N ALA A 25 -3.30 13.74 -1.08
CA ALA A 25 -3.56 12.31 -1.00
C ALA A 25 -3.84 11.69 -2.38
N GLU A 26 -4.36 12.46 -3.32
CA GLU A 26 -4.59 12.02 -4.70
C GLU A 26 -3.32 11.55 -5.41
N ILE A 27 -2.15 12.02 -5.01
CA ILE A 27 -0.88 11.54 -5.56
C ILE A 27 -0.68 10.06 -5.23
N MET A 28 -1.04 9.63 -4.02
CA MET A 28 -1.04 8.24 -3.62
C MET A 28 -2.17 7.46 -4.32
N TRP A 29 -3.40 7.97 -4.28
CA TRP A 29 -4.57 7.28 -4.84
C TRP A 29 -4.42 6.98 -6.33
N ASP A 30 -3.84 7.92 -7.08
CA ASP A 30 -3.71 7.83 -8.54
C ASP A 30 -2.50 7.00 -8.98
N LYS A 31 -1.57 6.70 -8.08
CA LYS A 31 -0.29 6.07 -8.44
C LYS A 31 -0.43 4.71 -9.09
N PRO A 32 -1.26 3.78 -8.61
CA PRO A 32 -1.45 2.52 -9.32
C PRO A 32 -1.95 2.69 -10.75
N GLY A 33 -2.87 3.62 -10.98
CA GLY A 33 -3.38 3.93 -12.33
C GLY A 33 -2.34 4.56 -13.25
N GLU A 34 -1.39 5.34 -12.70
CA GLU A 34 -0.30 5.93 -13.48
C GLU A 34 0.73 4.86 -13.91
N LEU A 35 1.01 3.89 -13.06
CA LEU A 35 2.13 2.96 -13.22
C LEU A 35 1.72 1.59 -13.74
N THR A 36 0.43 1.25 -13.69
CA THR A 36 -0.09 -0.09 -14.03
C THR A 36 -1.41 0.03 -14.78
N ASP A 37 -1.98 -1.11 -15.14
CA ASP A 37 -3.31 -1.21 -15.76
C ASP A 37 -4.47 -1.18 -14.73
N TYR A 38 -4.16 -1.00 -13.46
CA TYR A 38 -5.16 -0.91 -12.40
C TYR A 38 -6.01 0.34 -12.57
N THR A 39 -7.33 0.19 -12.53
CA THR A 39 -8.27 1.29 -12.82
C THR A 39 -8.84 1.99 -11.59
N GLY A 40 -8.65 1.42 -10.40
CA GLY A 40 -9.15 1.96 -9.16
C GLY A 40 -8.16 2.88 -8.45
N ALA A 41 -8.60 3.45 -7.33
CA ALA A 41 -7.73 4.18 -6.43
C ALA A 41 -6.87 3.22 -5.60
N GLY A 42 -5.65 3.63 -5.27
CA GLY A 42 -4.73 2.88 -4.42
C GLY A 42 -4.54 3.55 -3.07
N TYR A 43 -4.44 2.72 -2.04
CA TYR A 43 -4.19 3.15 -0.66
C TYR A 43 -2.97 2.40 -0.14
N GLU A 44 -2.00 3.13 0.37
CA GLU A 44 -0.72 2.56 0.77
C GLU A 44 -0.54 2.63 2.28
N ILE A 45 -0.02 1.54 2.87
CA ILE A 45 0.62 1.58 4.17
C ILE A 45 2.11 1.35 3.98
N SER A 46 2.93 2.08 4.73
CA SER A 46 4.38 2.07 4.58
C SER A 46 5.05 2.01 5.94
N VAL A 47 6.22 1.41 5.98
CA VAL A 47 7.07 1.41 7.18
C VAL A 47 8.53 1.47 6.79
N TYR A 48 9.31 2.18 7.60
CA TYR A 48 10.76 2.26 7.51
C TYR A 48 11.38 1.80 8.83
N HIS A 49 12.49 1.06 8.72
CA HIS A 49 13.29 0.71 9.88
C HIS A 49 14.77 0.84 9.57
N SER A 50 15.51 1.58 10.39
CA SER A 50 16.90 1.96 10.13
C SER A 50 17.89 0.77 10.12
N ILE A 51 17.58 -0.29 10.84
CA ILE A 51 18.45 -1.49 10.93
C ILE A 51 18.09 -2.50 9.82
N GLY A 52 16.93 -2.37 9.24
CA GLY A 52 16.39 -3.28 8.22
C GLY A 52 14.99 -3.71 8.55
N ILE A 53 14.27 -4.18 7.55
CA ILE A 53 12.88 -4.61 7.67
C ILE A 53 12.74 -6.03 7.10
N ASP A 54 11.92 -6.85 7.74
CA ASP A 54 11.45 -8.13 7.21
C ASP A 54 9.92 -8.20 7.29
N PRO A 55 9.26 -9.19 6.66
CA PRO A 55 7.80 -9.27 6.65
C PRO A 55 7.17 -9.31 8.04
N LYS A 56 7.76 -10.04 8.97
CA LYS A 56 7.23 -10.15 10.33
C LYS A 56 7.33 -8.83 11.08
N LEU A 57 8.46 -8.15 11.00
CA LEU A 57 8.65 -6.85 11.66
C LEU A 57 7.72 -5.80 11.07
N ALA A 58 7.58 -5.75 9.75
CA ALA A 58 6.66 -4.83 9.09
C ALA A 58 5.23 -5.03 9.58
N LEU A 59 4.75 -6.27 9.59
CA LEU A 59 3.41 -6.60 10.05
C LEU A 59 3.21 -6.24 11.54
N ASP A 60 4.17 -6.56 12.39
CA ASP A 60 4.10 -6.23 13.83
C ASP A 60 4.04 -4.71 14.06
N LEU A 61 4.81 -3.94 13.30
CA LEU A 61 4.78 -2.48 13.39
C LEU A 61 3.45 -1.89 12.93
N TRP A 62 2.89 -2.39 11.82
CA TRP A 62 1.58 -1.94 11.35
C TRP A 62 0.45 -2.34 12.31
N LYS A 63 0.48 -3.54 12.85
CA LYS A 63 -0.52 -4.01 13.82
C LYS A 63 -0.50 -3.22 15.12
N SER A 64 0.62 -2.64 15.49
CA SER A 64 0.73 -1.78 16.68
C SER A 64 0.10 -0.40 16.49
N SER A 65 -0.22 -0.03 15.26
CA SER A 65 -0.90 1.22 14.91
C SER A 65 -2.35 0.92 14.55
N SER A 66 -3.31 1.49 15.27
CA SER A 66 -4.74 1.22 15.03
C SER A 66 -5.17 1.57 13.61
N GLY A 67 -4.70 2.69 13.06
CA GLY A 67 -5.02 3.10 11.71
C GLY A 67 -4.50 2.13 10.65
N HIS A 68 -3.27 1.67 10.75
CA HIS A 68 -2.70 0.69 9.83
C HIS A 68 -3.37 -0.68 9.98
N ASN A 69 -3.65 -1.10 11.21
CA ASN A 69 -4.29 -2.37 11.46
C ASN A 69 -5.71 -2.43 10.89
N GLU A 70 -6.47 -1.34 10.98
CA GLU A 70 -7.81 -1.24 10.37
C GLU A 70 -7.77 -1.49 8.86
N VAL A 71 -6.78 -0.95 8.16
CA VAL A 71 -6.61 -1.18 6.72
C VAL A 71 -6.34 -2.66 6.45
N ILE A 72 -5.41 -3.27 7.19
CA ILE A 72 -5.02 -4.67 6.98
C ILE A 72 -6.19 -5.63 7.17
N ILE A 73 -6.99 -5.44 8.22
CA ILE A 73 -8.13 -6.33 8.52
C ILE A 73 -9.41 -5.95 7.77
N GLY A 74 -9.39 -4.86 7.01
CA GLY A 74 -10.56 -4.39 6.27
C GLY A 74 -11.70 -3.93 7.16
N ASP A 75 -11.38 -3.28 8.28
CA ASP A 75 -12.35 -2.82 9.26
C ASP A 75 -12.82 -1.39 8.99
N ASN A 76 -13.96 -1.04 9.56
CA ASN A 76 -14.57 0.30 9.45
C ASN A 76 -14.69 0.75 7.98
N ASP A 77 -14.12 1.91 7.65
CA ASP A 77 -14.17 2.50 6.30
C ASP A 77 -13.36 1.71 5.25
N TRP A 78 -12.60 0.68 5.67
CA TRP A 78 -11.73 -0.11 4.81
C TRP A 78 -12.34 -1.45 4.39
N SER A 79 -13.62 -1.67 4.67
CA SER A 79 -14.32 -2.93 4.31
C SER A 79 -14.47 -3.16 2.81
N PHE A 80 -14.28 -2.14 1.98
CA PHE A 80 -14.35 -2.22 0.51
C PHE A 80 -13.10 -2.83 -0.14
N ILE A 81 -12.02 -3.02 0.61
CA ILE A 81 -10.75 -3.51 0.07
C ILE A 81 -10.87 -4.97 -0.35
N THR A 82 -10.49 -5.28 -1.59
CA THR A 82 -10.56 -6.63 -2.17
C THR A 82 -9.27 -7.08 -2.82
N THR A 83 -8.29 -6.18 -2.99
CA THR A 83 -7.04 -6.49 -3.68
C THR A 83 -5.87 -5.83 -2.97
N MET A 84 -4.67 -6.45 -3.08
CA MET A 84 -3.46 -5.89 -2.49
C MET A 84 -2.21 -6.29 -3.26
N GLY A 85 -1.18 -5.47 -3.14
CA GLY A 85 0.16 -5.74 -3.64
C GLY A 85 1.20 -5.36 -2.60
N VAL A 86 2.29 -6.11 -2.55
CA VAL A 86 3.35 -5.95 -1.55
C VAL A 86 4.69 -5.72 -2.22
N ALA A 87 5.46 -4.76 -1.72
CA ALA A 87 6.83 -4.55 -2.13
C ALA A 87 7.70 -4.29 -0.90
N MET A 88 8.90 -4.84 -0.92
CA MET A 88 9.84 -4.71 0.18
C MET A 88 11.24 -4.47 -0.35
N ASP A 89 11.94 -3.56 0.29
CA ASP A 89 13.36 -3.31 0.10
C ASP A 89 14.02 -3.35 1.49
N LYS A 90 15.32 -3.23 1.53
CA LYS A 90 16.18 -3.35 2.71
C LYS A 90 15.62 -2.73 4.00
N ASN A 91 15.13 -1.51 3.91
CA ASN A 91 14.69 -0.70 5.05
C ASN A 91 13.22 -0.30 4.96
N TYR A 92 12.56 -0.58 3.84
CA TYR A 92 11.20 -0.13 3.57
C TYR A 92 10.30 -1.31 3.23
N SER A 93 9.07 -1.25 3.70
CA SER A 93 8.01 -2.14 3.23
C SER A 93 6.77 -1.32 2.90
N HIS A 94 6.11 -1.70 1.82
CA HIS A 94 4.93 -1.03 1.30
C HIS A 94 3.88 -2.08 0.96
N VAL A 95 2.64 -1.83 1.37
CA VAL A 95 1.48 -2.61 0.91
C VAL A 95 0.48 -1.64 0.31
N TRP A 96 0.04 -1.95 -0.91
CA TRP A 96 -0.98 -1.21 -1.63
C TRP A 96 -2.28 -1.97 -1.60
N PHE A 97 -3.37 -1.27 -1.30
CA PHE A 97 -4.72 -1.83 -1.23
C PHE A 97 -5.63 -1.14 -2.23
N GLY A 98 -6.59 -1.89 -2.75
CA GLY A 98 -7.60 -1.36 -3.64
C GLY A 98 -8.94 -2.05 -3.48
N GLY A 99 -10.01 -1.42 -3.99
CA GLY A 99 -11.36 -1.95 -3.94
C GLY A 99 -11.86 -2.51 -5.28
N ASP A 100 -11.04 -2.46 -6.31
CA ASP A 100 -11.37 -2.96 -7.65
C ASP A 100 -10.57 -4.22 -7.98
N GLU A 101 -11.06 -5.00 -8.93
CA GLU A 101 -10.38 -6.21 -9.39
C GLU A 101 -9.01 -5.86 -10.00
N ASP A 102 -8.00 -6.65 -9.67
CA ASP A 102 -6.67 -6.52 -10.26
C ASP A 102 -6.69 -7.15 -11.66
N PRO A 103 -6.42 -6.39 -12.74
CA PRO A 103 -6.39 -6.94 -14.09
C PRO A 103 -5.31 -8.00 -14.31
N ALA A 104 -4.27 -8.02 -13.47
CA ALA A 104 -3.24 -9.07 -13.49
C ALA A 104 -3.69 -10.38 -12.83
N GLY A 105 -4.83 -10.37 -12.12
CA GLY A 105 -5.36 -11.54 -11.42
C GLY A 105 -4.68 -11.80 -10.08
N TYR A 106 -4.70 -13.06 -9.65
CA TYR A 106 -4.15 -13.49 -8.37
C TYR A 106 -2.91 -14.35 -8.57
N TYR A 107 -2.01 -14.32 -7.59
CA TYR A 107 -0.91 -15.26 -7.53
C TYR A 107 -1.31 -16.46 -6.67
N ASP A 108 -1.17 -17.66 -7.22
CA ASP A 108 -1.23 -18.91 -6.44
C ASP A 108 0.11 -19.11 -5.75
N ILE A 109 0.09 -19.11 -4.43
CA ILE A 109 1.29 -19.37 -3.62
C ILE A 109 1.22 -20.84 -3.19
N GLU A 110 2.20 -21.65 -3.62
CA GLU A 110 2.27 -23.06 -3.27
C GLU A 110 2.24 -23.25 -1.75
N GLY A 111 1.38 -24.15 -1.27
CA GLY A 111 1.21 -24.43 0.13
C GLY A 111 0.25 -23.49 0.89
N TYR A 112 -0.35 -22.53 0.21
CA TYR A 112 -1.32 -21.61 0.79
C TYR A 112 -2.65 -21.68 0.04
N GLU A 113 -3.73 -21.57 0.76
CA GLU A 113 -5.07 -21.48 0.19
C GLU A 113 -5.39 -20.02 -0.14
N VAL A 114 -5.86 -19.77 -1.36
CA VAL A 114 -6.37 -18.45 -1.75
C VAL A 114 -7.83 -18.35 -1.34
N ILE A 115 -8.14 -17.41 -0.44
CA ILE A 115 -9.52 -17.15 0.01
C ILE A 115 -10.08 -16.03 -0.87
N HIS A 116 -11.09 -16.37 -1.66
CA HIS A 116 -11.84 -15.38 -2.44
C HIS A 116 -13.00 -14.85 -1.60
N PRO A 117 -13.14 -13.51 -1.47
CA PRO A 117 -14.28 -12.92 -0.76
C PRO A 117 -15.60 -13.13 -1.47
#